data_606fbf7fa7bec95d651a8da8cbfb415b
#
_entry.id   606fbf7fa7bec95d651a8da8cbfb415b
#
_cell.length_a   1.000
_cell.length_b   1.000
_cell.length_c   1.000
_cell.angle_alpha   90.00
_cell.angle_beta   90.00
_cell.angle_gamma   90.00
#
_symmetry.space_group_name_H-M   'P 1'
#
loop_
_entity.id
_entity.type
_entity.pdbx_description
1 polymer ?
#
loop_
_entity_poly.entity_id
_entity_poly.type
_entity_poly.pdbx_seq_one_letter_code
_entity_poly.pdbx_strand_id
1 'polypeptide(L)'
;MGKFTFHPVKSLQSDPKLRMLCLFGIEGFLLQYAVSLYSLANNLYATNLGATDTQIGLVQMVPNMVAGICMIPVGFLANRTKTSRTVPFILALFLSAAYFAYGSVPLFGEHRMTAFFVFLGMTVGGIALYNAQWQTFFGDAVEPGLRNSVFTFRSRCLFFVGIVVPLLCGNIMTLMPDTEGKLIVLRIFFYIAGVCMLLQALVLRRIPCPPRKAEEKQEMGLKMFPEALNQMVRSKPFRGFFVCIMLFYLSWHLDWSLWYIAETKNMPA
;
A
#
# COMPACT_ATOMS: atom_id res chain seq x y z
N MET A 1 -16.22 -11.57 -45.38
CA MET A 1 -16.07 -11.91 -43.94
C MET A 1 -14.58 -11.88 -43.61
N GLY A 2 -14.08 -10.73 -43.13
CA GLY A 2 -12.68 -10.58 -42.74
C GLY A 2 -12.43 -11.32 -41.44
N LYS A 3 -11.45 -12.21 -41.41
CA LYS A 3 -10.99 -12.86 -40.17
C LYS A 3 -10.37 -11.80 -39.27
N PHE A 4 -11.04 -11.40 -38.18
CA PHE A 4 -10.48 -10.61 -37.09
C PHE A 4 -9.45 -11.47 -36.36
N THR A 5 -8.20 -11.42 -36.77
CA THR A 5 -7.09 -11.98 -36.01
C THR A 5 -6.74 -10.98 -34.90
N PHE A 6 -7.28 -11.22 -33.73
CA PHE A 6 -6.97 -10.41 -32.52
C PHE A 6 -5.54 -10.77 -32.07
N HIS A 7 -4.58 -9.88 -32.36
CA HIS A 7 -3.20 -9.98 -31.85
C HIS A 7 -3.04 -9.03 -30.64
N PRO A 8 -3.34 -9.47 -29.41
CA PRO A 8 -3.39 -8.59 -28.23
C PRO A 8 -2.05 -7.88 -27.96
N VAL A 9 -0.93 -8.51 -28.24
CA VAL A 9 0.41 -7.95 -27.99
C VAL A 9 0.76 -6.83 -28.99
N LYS A 10 0.36 -6.95 -30.25
CA LYS A 10 0.62 -5.91 -31.28
C LYS A 10 -0.28 -4.67 -31.08
N SER A 11 -1.53 -4.86 -30.67
CA SER A 11 -2.44 -3.75 -30.38
C SER A 11 -2.03 -2.96 -29.13
N LEU A 12 -1.46 -3.62 -28.11
CA LEU A 12 -0.88 -2.98 -26.92
C LEU A 12 0.34 -2.11 -27.24
N GLN A 13 1.11 -2.44 -28.29
CA GLN A 13 2.26 -1.62 -28.71
C GLN A 13 1.85 -0.42 -29.57
N SER A 14 0.73 -0.50 -30.28
CA SER A 14 0.31 0.53 -31.25
C SER A 14 -0.59 1.62 -30.64
N ASP A 15 -1.30 1.34 -29.54
CA ASP A 15 -2.20 2.31 -28.88
C ASP A 15 -1.64 2.76 -27.51
N PRO A 16 -1.13 4.03 -27.40
CA PRO A 16 -0.59 4.56 -26.16
C PRO A 16 -1.61 4.56 -25.01
N LYS A 17 -2.90 4.78 -25.31
CA LYS A 17 -3.98 4.79 -24.33
C LYS A 17 -4.19 3.39 -23.73
N LEU A 18 -4.27 2.37 -24.60
CA LEU A 18 -4.44 0.99 -24.15
C LEU A 18 -3.24 0.52 -23.34
N ARG A 19 -2.03 0.91 -23.75
CA ARG A 19 -0.80 0.62 -23.01
C ARG A 19 -0.82 1.22 -21.60
N MET A 20 -1.25 2.48 -21.44
CA MET A 20 -1.35 3.13 -20.14
C MET A 20 -2.40 2.46 -19.25
N LEU A 21 -3.57 2.13 -19.79
CA LEU A 21 -4.61 1.39 -19.07
C LEU A 21 -4.08 0.05 -18.55
N CYS A 22 -3.42 -0.74 -19.39
CA CYS A 22 -2.87 -2.04 -19.00
C CYS A 22 -1.77 -1.91 -17.94
N LEU A 23 -0.82 -0.97 -18.10
CA LEU A 23 0.27 -0.81 -17.15
C LEU A 23 -0.23 -0.39 -15.76
N PHE A 24 -1.14 0.59 -15.68
CA PHE A 24 -1.74 0.99 -14.40
C PHE A 24 -2.72 -0.04 -13.85
N GLY A 25 -3.40 -0.80 -14.70
CA GLY A 25 -4.25 -1.92 -14.27
C GLY A 25 -3.43 -3.02 -13.60
N ILE A 26 -2.31 -3.43 -14.23
CA ILE A 26 -1.40 -4.45 -13.67
C ILE A 26 -0.73 -3.91 -12.40
N GLU A 27 -0.28 -2.64 -12.39
CA GLU A 27 0.29 -2.00 -11.21
C GLU A 27 -0.69 -2.04 -10.05
N GLY A 28 -1.94 -1.63 -10.27
CA GLY A 28 -2.98 -1.66 -9.26
C GLY A 28 -3.32 -3.07 -8.77
N PHE A 29 -3.41 -4.03 -9.68
CA PHE A 29 -3.63 -5.44 -9.36
C PHE A 29 -2.57 -5.99 -8.40
N LEU A 30 -1.29 -5.75 -8.72
CA LEU A 30 -0.16 -6.22 -7.90
C LEU A 30 -0.10 -5.53 -6.53
N LEU A 31 -0.35 -4.22 -6.47
CA LEU A 31 -0.42 -3.48 -5.22
C LEU A 31 -1.55 -4.01 -4.33
N GLN A 32 -2.74 -4.20 -4.91
CA GLN A 32 -3.91 -4.58 -4.13
C GLN A 32 -3.77 -5.97 -3.51
N TYR A 33 -3.01 -6.88 -4.10
CA TYR A 33 -2.71 -8.16 -3.47
C TYR A 33 -2.07 -7.95 -2.09
N ALA A 34 -1.02 -7.12 -2.02
CA ALA A 34 -0.35 -6.81 -0.77
C ALA A 34 -1.25 -6.05 0.22
N VAL A 35 -2.04 -5.09 -0.29
CA VAL A 35 -3.00 -4.32 0.52
C VAL A 35 -4.11 -5.20 1.09
N SER A 36 -4.60 -6.18 0.32
CA SER A 36 -5.66 -7.09 0.77
C SER A 36 -5.25 -7.96 1.96
N LEU A 37 -3.96 -8.30 2.07
CA LEU A 37 -3.44 -9.03 3.21
C LEU A 37 -3.34 -8.16 4.48
N TYR A 38 -3.30 -6.84 4.33
CA TYR A 38 -3.14 -5.89 5.43
C TYR A 38 -4.27 -5.97 6.48
N SER A 39 -5.51 -5.98 6.05
CA SER A 39 -6.65 -5.88 6.98
C SER A 39 -6.96 -7.20 7.69
N LEU A 40 -6.81 -8.32 7.00
CA LEU A 40 -7.21 -9.64 7.50
C LEU A 40 -6.04 -10.43 8.10
N ALA A 41 -4.90 -10.44 7.39
CA ALA A 41 -3.80 -11.34 7.73
C ALA A 41 -2.95 -10.85 8.91
N ASN A 42 -2.84 -9.53 9.15
CA ASN A 42 -1.94 -9.01 10.18
C ASN A 42 -2.40 -9.35 11.60
N ASN A 43 -3.70 -9.17 11.90
CA ASN A 43 -4.22 -9.54 13.21
C ASN A 43 -4.15 -11.05 13.43
N LEU A 44 -4.53 -11.82 12.40
CA LEU A 44 -4.45 -13.27 12.44
C LEU A 44 -3.01 -13.77 12.59
N TYR A 45 -2.06 -13.12 11.93
CA TYR A 45 -0.64 -13.43 12.04
C TYR A 45 -0.12 -13.13 13.45
N ALA A 46 -0.45 -11.97 14.02
CA ALA A 46 -0.12 -11.61 15.39
C ALA A 46 -0.67 -12.63 16.39
N THR A 47 -1.95 -13.00 16.25
CA THR A 47 -2.61 -13.99 17.13
C THR A 47 -1.91 -15.36 17.05
N ASN A 48 -1.62 -15.85 15.84
CA ASN A 48 -0.93 -17.14 15.68
C ASN A 48 0.55 -17.10 16.13
N LEU A 49 1.18 -15.90 16.20
CA LEU A 49 2.49 -15.71 16.82
C LEU A 49 2.43 -15.65 18.37
N GLY A 50 1.24 -15.63 18.96
CA GLY A 50 1.04 -15.58 20.41
C GLY A 50 0.99 -14.16 20.96
N ALA A 51 0.51 -13.18 20.16
CA ALA A 51 0.32 -11.81 20.62
C ALA A 51 -0.75 -11.70 21.71
N THR A 52 -0.52 -10.82 22.68
CA THR A 52 -1.51 -10.44 23.68
C THR A 52 -2.55 -9.47 23.08
N ASP A 53 -3.73 -9.32 23.74
CA ASP A 53 -4.77 -8.36 23.31
C ASP A 53 -4.22 -6.94 23.16
N THR A 54 -3.34 -6.51 24.06
CA THR A 54 -2.67 -5.20 23.97
C THR A 54 -1.81 -5.10 22.72
N GLN A 55 -1.06 -6.15 22.38
CA GLN A 55 -0.23 -6.19 21.18
C GLN A 55 -1.08 -6.18 19.91
N ILE A 56 -2.23 -6.85 19.91
CA ILE A 56 -3.17 -6.80 18.78
C ILE A 56 -3.68 -5.36 18.58
N GLY A 57 -3.98 -4.62 19.65
CA GLY A 57 -4.32 -3.20 19.56
C GLY A 57 -3.23 -2.35 18.91
N LEU A 58 -1.95 -2.69 19.08
CA LEU A 58 -0.82 -1.99 18.48
C LEU A 58 -0.63 -2.26 16.98
N VAL A 59 -1.25 -3.31 16.43
CA VAL A 59 -1.11 -3.69 15.00
C VAL A 59 -1.53 -2.57 14.06
N GLN A 60 -2.52 -1.78 14.41
CA GLN A 60 -2.92 -0.60 13.63
C GLN A 60 -2.09 0.65 13.96
N MET A 61 -1.72 0.82 15.22
CA MET A 61 -1.03 2.03 15.70
C MET A 61 0.39 2.14 15.16
N VAL A 62 1.18 1.08 15.26
CA VAL A 62 2.61 1.09 14.91
C VAL A 62 2.86 1.49 13.45
N PRO A 63 2.20 0.88 12.43
CA PRO A 63 2.40 1.28 11.04
C PRO A 63 2.01 2.72 10.75
N ASN A 64 0.91 3.20 11.35
CA ASN A 64 0.46 4.57 11.16
C ASN A 64 1.45 5.59 11.75
N MET A 65 2.05 5.29 12.91
CA MET A 65 3.13 6.10 13.47
C MET A 65 4.37 6.12 12.56
N VAL A 66 4.79 4.96 12.07
CA VAL A 66 5.94 4.86 11.14
C VAL A 66 5.65 5.65 9.86
N ALA A 67 4.47 5.49 9.27
CA ALA A 67 4.06 6.25 8.08
C ALA A 67 4.09 7.76 8.34
N GLY A 68 3.49 8.22 9.45
CA GLY A 68 3.44 9.64 9.82
C GLY A 68 4.83 10.25 9.98
N ILE A 69 5.73 9.58 10.69
CA ILE A 69 7.11 10.05 10.90
C ILE A 69 7.89 10.08 9.57
N CYS A 70 7.75 9.03 8.75
CA CYS A 70 8.49 8.91 7.50
C CYS A 70 7.91 9.74 6.34
N MET A 71 6.66 10.20 6.44
CA MET A 71 5.99 10.96 5.36
C MET A 71 6.77 12.24 5.00
N ILE A 72 7.26 12.95 6.00
CA ILE A 72 8.00 14.21 5.82
C ILE A 72 9.32 13.96 5.08
N PRO A 73 10.25 13.12 5.58
CA PRO A 73 11.53 12.89 4.90
C PRO A 73 11.36 12.26 3.50
N VAL A 74 10.38 11.39 3.32
CA VAL A 74 10.09 10.80 2.00
C VAL A 74 9.55 11.86 1.04
N GLY A 75 8.70 12.79 1.49
CA GLY A 75 8.23 13.92 0.70
C GLY A 75 9.39 14.82 0.23
N PHE A 76 10.33 15.15 1.12
CA PHE A 76 11.54 15.91 0.75
C PHE A 76 12.41 15.17 -0.26
N LEU A 77 12.59 13.85 -0.08
CA LEU A 77 13.34 13.04 -1.02
C LEU A 77 12.66 13.03 -2.40
N ALA A 78 11.33 12.94 -2.44
CA ALA A 78 10.55 12.94 -3.66
C ALA A 78 10.75 14.24 -4.47
N ASN A 79 10.80 15.38 -3.79
CA ASN A 79 11.00 16.68 -4.45
C ASN A 79 12.40 16.83 -5.06
N ARG A 80 13.41 16.10 -4.58
CA ARG A 80 14.77 16.11 -5.11
C ARG A 80 14.98 15.18 -6.29
N THR A 81 14.04 14.29 -6.58
CA THR A 81 14.17 13.31 -7.67
C THR A 81 13.90 13.95 -9.04
N LYS A 82 14.57 13.44 -10.07
CA LYS A 82 14.40 13.90 -11.46
C LYS A 82 13.02 13.60 -12.04
N THR A 83 12.40 12.51 -11.57
CA THR A 83 11.06 12.07 -12.01
C THR A 83 10.25 11.63 -10.81
N SER A 84 8.94 11.89 -10.81
CA SER A 84 8.03 11.47 -9.73
C SER A 84 7.90 9.94 -9.60
N ARG A 85 8.27 9.20 -10.63
CA ARG A 85 8.32 7.74 -10.63
C ARG A 85 9.38 7.15 -9.69
N THR A 86 10.47 7.88 -9.44
CA THR A 86 11.66 7.35 -8.75
C THR A 86 11.33 6.87 -7.33
N VAL A 87 10.59 7.66 -6.56
CA VAL A 87 10.26 7.30 -5.17
C VAL A 87 9.28 6.14 -5.08
N PRO A 88 8.14 6.11 -5.81
CA PRO A 88 7.28 4.91 -5.85
C PRO A 88 8.03 3.64 -6.28
N PHE A 89 8.96 3.74 -7.23
CA PHE A 89 9.79 2.62 -7.66
C PHE A 89 10.68 2.08 -6.52
N ILE A 90 11.39 2.99 -5.83
CA ILE A 90 12.25 2.61 -4.68
C ILE A 90 11.41 2.02 -3.56
N LEU A 91 10.27 2.63 -3.24
CA LEU A 91 9.35 2.13 -2.22
C LEU A 91 8.79 0.74 -2.57
N ALA A 92 8.49 0.47 -3.83
CA ALA A 92 8.03 -0.85 -4.27
C ALA A 92 9.13 -1.93 -4.09
N LEU A 93 10.40 -1.61 -4.38
CA LEU A 93 11.53 -2.50 -4.11
C LEU A 93 11.74 -2.72 -2.61
N PHE A 94 11.68 -1.65 -1.82
CA PHE A 94 11.75 -1.72 -0.36
C PHE A 94 10.64 -2.59 0.21
N LEU A 95 9.40 -2.40 -0.24
CA LEU A 95 8.24 -3.19 0.17
C LEU A 95 8.40 -4.66 -0.20
N SER A 96 8.95 -4.97 -1.38
CA SER A 96 9.26 -6.35 -1.75
C SER A 96 10.17 -7.02 -0.71
N ALA A 97 11.29 -6.39 -0.37
CA ALA A 97 12.22 -6.91 0.64
C ALA A 97 11.55 -7.00 2.03
N ALA A 98 10.77 -5.98 2.41
CA ALA A 98 10.04 -5.96 3.68
C ALA A 98 9.01 -7.09 3.80
N TYR A 99 8.27 -7.42 2.73
CA TYR A 99 7.32 -8.55 2.73
C TYR A 99 8.02 -9.91 2.83
N PHE A 100 9.18 -10.10 2.19
CA PHE A 100 9.97 -11.32 2.39
C PHE A 100 10.45 -11.45 3.84
N ALA A 101 10.93 -10.36 4.44
CA ALA A 101 11.33 -10.34 5.83
C ALA A 101 10.13 -10.58 6.76
N TYR A 102 8.96 -9.99 6.46
CA TYR A 102 7.74 -10.17 7.23
C TYR A 102 7.23 -11.62 7.21
N GLY A 103 7.25 -12.29 6.06
CA GLY A 103 6.95 -13.72 5.96
C GLY A 103 7.94 -14.61 6.73
N SER A 104 9.13 -14.09 7.02
CA SER A 104 10.18 -14.83 7.76
C SER A 104 10.15 -14.61 9.28
N VAL A 105 9.21 -13.81 9.81
CA VAL A 105 9.07 -13.49 11.25
C VAL A 105 9.11 -14.72 12.17
N PRO A 106 8.45 -15.86 11.91
CA PRO A 106 8.50 -17.02 12.79
C PRO A 106 9.90 -17.60 12.99
N LEU A 107 10.84 -17.31 12.09
CA LEU A 107 12.23 -17.78 12.18
C LEU A 107 13.06 -17.04 13.24
N PHE A 108 12.54 -15.91 13.78
CA PHE A 108 13.25 -15.10 14.77
C PHE A 108 13.13 -15.62 16.22
N GLY A 109 12.50 -16.78 16.43
CA GLY A 109 12.42 -17.44 17.74
C GLY A 109 11.83 -16.53 18.83
N GLU A 110 12.59 -16.27 19.90
CA GLU A 110 12.13 -15.42 21.02
C GLU A 110 11.86 -13.97 20.62
N HIS A 111 12.53 -13.45 19.60
CA HIS A 111 12.38 -12.08 19.12
C HIS A 111 11.27 -11.92 18.06
N ARG A 112 10.44 -12.97 17.82
CA ARG A 112 9.43 -12.97 16.76
C ARG A 112 8.43 -11.81 16.86
N MET A 113 8.03 -11.42 18.09
CA MET A 113 7.08 -10.29 18.26
C MET A 113 7.72 -8.94 17.95
N THR A 114 8.96 -8.72 18.33
CA THR A 114 9.71 -7.52 17.97
C THR A 114 9.89 -7.43 16.46
N ALA A 115 10.33 -8.53 15.84
CA ALA A 115 10.49 -8.63 14.38
C ALA A 115 9.13 -8.39 13.67
N PHE A 116 8.03 -8.94 14.20
CA PHE A 116 6.70 -8.71 13.68
C PHE A 116 6.36 -7.22 13.61
N PHE A 117 6.51 -6.46 14.71
CA PHE A 117 6.18 -5.04 14.73
C PHE A 117 7.12 -4.20 13.86
N VAL A 118 8.40 -4.52 13.80
CA VAL A 118 9.34 -3.85 12.91
C VAL A 118 8.93 -4.02 11.45
N PHE A 119 8.72 -5.25 11.00
CA PHE A 119 8.37 -5.51 9.61
C PHE A 119 6.93 -5.11 9.28
N LEU A 120 6.02 -5.15 10.24
CA LEU A 120 4.67 -4.59 10.11
C LEU A 120 4.73 -3.08 9.83
N GLY A 121 5.53 -2.34 10.60
CA GLY A 121 5.75 -0.92 10.36
C GLY A 121 6.34 -0.64 8.98
N MET A 122 7.31 -1.47 8.54
CA MET A 122 7.94 -1.35 7.23
C MET A 122 6.96 -1.66 6.08
N THR A 123 6.15 -2.72 6.19
CA THR A 123 5.22 -3.14 5.12
C THR A 123 4.02 -2.22 5.05
N VAL A 124 3.28 -2.09 6.12
CA VAL A 124 2.02 -1.32 6.15
C VAL A 124 2.30 0.18 6.10
N GLY A 125 3.26 0.66 6.91
CA GLY A 125 3.71 2.05 6.86
C GLY A 125 4.30 2.40 5.48
N GLY A 126 5.07 1.49 4.89
CA GLY A 126 5.62 1.64 3.56
C GLY A 126 4.55 1.72 2.45
N ILE A 127 3.44 0.97 2.56
CA ILE A 127 2.29 1.09 1.64
C ILE A 127 1.64 2.47 1.75
N ALA A 128 1.49 3.02 2.96
CA ALA A 128 0.95 4.36 3.14
C ALA A 128 1.84 5.43 2.48
N LEU A 129 3.17 5.31 2.65
CA LEU A 129 4.13 6.17 1.97
C LEU A 129 4.08 6.01 0.44
N TYR A 130 3.97 4.79 -0.05
CA TYR A 130 3.81 4.51 -1.47
C TYR A 130 2.56 5.20 -2.03
N ASN A 131 1.41 5.04 -1.39
CA ASN A 131 0.15 5.63 -1.83
C ASN A 131 0.21 7.16 -1.88
N ALA A 132 0.86 7.81 -0.91
CA ALA A 132 1.06 9.26 -0.90
C ALA A 132 1.90 9.73 -2.11
N GLN A 133 2.98 9.03 -2.44
CA GLN A 133 3.84 9.38 -3.56
C GLN A 133 3.24 8.99 -4.92
N TRP A 134 2.42 7.94 -4.93
CA TRP A 134 1.73 7.46 -6.12
C TRP A 134 0.79 8.52 -6.72
N GLN A 135 0.12 9.31 -5.90
CA GLN A 135 -0.78 10.37 -6.37
C GLN A 135 -0.03 11.39 -7.26
N THR A 136 1.12 11.84 -6.80
CA THR A 136 1.97 12.76 -7.56
C THR A 136 2.49 12.10 -8.86
N PHE A 137 2.97 10.87 -8.75
CA PHE A 137 3.42 10.10 -9.91
C PHE A 137 2.31 9.92 -10.96
N PHE A 138 1.11 9.56 -10.54
CA PHE A 138 -0.04 9.39 -11.44
C PHE A 138 -0.40 10.70 -12.15
N GLY A 139 -0.40 11.82 -11.41
CA GLY A 139 -0.66 13.14 -11.97
C GLY A 139 0.35 13.56 -13.03
N ASP A 140 1.64 13.21 -12.87
CA ASP A 140 2.72 13.56 -13.80
C ASP A 140 2.79 12.58 -15.00
N ALA A 141 2.46 11.29 -14.77
CA ALA A 141 2.59 10.24 -15.78
C ALA A 141 1.40 10.17 -16.74
N VAL A 142 0.19 10.58 -16.29
CA VAL A 142 -1.04 10.44 -17.06
C VAL A 142 -1.55 11.79 -17.54
N GLU A 143 -1.77 11.90 -18.84
CA GLU A 143 -2.33 13.08 -19.49
C GLU A 143 -3.70 13.43 -18.92
N PRO A 144 -4.03 14.72 -18.66
CA PRO A 144 -5.28 15.13 -17.99
C PRO A 144 -6.55 14.50 -18.57
N GLY A 145 -6.64 14.42 -19.90
CA GLY A 145 -7.80 13.83 -20.60
C GLY A 145 -7.98 12.31 -20.40
N LEU A 146 -6.92 11.60 -20.00
CA LEU A 146 -6.94 10.14 -19.79
C LEU A 146 -7.03 9.74 -18.32
N ARG A 147 -6.78 10.67 -17.39
CA ARG A 147 -6.70 10.38 -15.93
C ARG A 147 -7.91 9.62 -15.41
N ASN A 148 -9.11 10.08 -15.75
CA ASN A 148 -10.33 9.43 -15.27
C ASN A 148 -10.47 7.99 -15.80
N SER A 149 -10.19 7.75 -17.08
CA SER A 149 -10.27 6.42 -17.67
C SER A 149 -9.25 5.45 -17.06
N VAL A 150 -7.99 5.90 -16.90
CA VAL A 150 -6.92 5.10 -16.31
C VAL A 150 -7.19 4.81 -14.84
N PHE A 151 -7.60 5.81 -14.07
CA PHE A 151 -7.93 5.66 -12.65
C PHE A 151 -9.11 4.69 -12.45
N THR A 152 -10.17 4.83 -13.24
CA THR A 152 -11.35 3.95 -13.16
C THR A 152 -11.00 2.51 -13.51
N PHE A 153 -10.21 2.28 -14.56
CA PHE A 153 -9.78 0.93 -14.93
C PHE A 153 -8.90 0.30 -13.84
N ARG A 154 -7.91 1.05 -13.34
CA ARG A 154 -7.08 0.64 -12.22
C ARG A 154 -7.93 0.28 -10.99
N SER A 155 -8.90 1.14 -10.64
CA SER A 155 -9.79 0.89 -9.49
C SER A 155 -10.61 -0.38 -9.65
N ARG A 156 -11.09 -0.71 -10.85
CA ARG A 156 -11.77 -1.98 -11.12
C ARG A 156 -10.86 -3.19 -10.86
N CYS A 157 -9.60 -3.11 -11.28
CA CYS A 157 -8.61 -4.16 -10.98
C CYS A 157 -8.36 -4.28 -9.48
N LEU A 158 -8.24 -3.17 -8.77
CA LEU A 158 -8.09 -3.13 -7.31
C LEU A 158 -9.28 -3.80 -6.60
N PHE A 159 -10.51 -3.44 -6.95
CA PHE A 159 -11.71 -4.03 -6.34
C PHE A 159 -11.80 -5.53 -6.57
N PHE A 160 -11.51 -5.99 -7.78
CA PHE A 160 -11.51 -7.42 -8.09
C PHE A 160 -10.55 -8.19 -7.17
N VAL A 161 -9.30 -7.74 -7.05
CA VAL A 161 -8.29 -8.36 -6.19
C VAL A 161 -8.68 -8.24 -4.71
N GLY A 162 -9.22 -7.07 -4.31
CA GLY A 162 -9.68 -6.79 -2.94
C GLY A 162 -10.81 -7.71 -2.48
N ILE A 163 -11.57 -8.31 -3.39
CA ILE A 163 -12.59 -9.32 -3.09
C ILE A 163 -11.99 -10.72 -3.12
N VAL A 164 -11.26 -11.06 -4.18
CA VAL A 164 -10.79 -12.42 -4.44
C VAL A 164 -9.73 -12.86 -3.42
N VAL A 165 -8.75 -12.00 -3.11
CA VAL A 165 -7.63 -12.37 -2.23
C VAL A 165 -8.08 -12.65 -0.79
N PRO A 166 -8.90 -11.82 -0.12
CA PRO A 166 -9.40 -12.13 1.21
C PRO A 166 -10.26 -13.40 1.25
N LEU A 167 -11.10 -13.62 0.24
CA LEU A 167 -11.91 -14.84 0.15
C LEU A 167 -11.04 -16.09 0.01
N LEU A 168 -10.03 -16.07 -0.84
CA LEU A 168 -9.08 -17.18 -0.99
C LEU A 168 -8.29 -17.41 0.30
N CYS A 169 -7.77 -16.35 0.89
CA CYS A 169 -7.02 -16.43 2.15
C CYS A 169 -7.90 -17.03 3.26
N GLY A 170 -9.11 -16.52 3.45
CA GLY A 170 -10.06 -17.03 4.44
C GLY A 170 -10.38 -18.53 4.23
N ASN A 171 -10.74 -18.92 3.01
CA ASN A 171 -11.05 -20.33 2.71
C ASN A 171 -9.84 -21.26 2.95
N ILE A 172 -8.63 -20.86 2.53
CA ILE A 172 -7.44 -21.69 2.76
C ILE A 172 -7.13 -21.79 4.26
N MET A 173 -7.31 -20.71 5.02
CA MET A 173 -7.09 -20.70 6.47
C MET A 173 -8.06 -21.63 7.23
N THR A 174 -9.31 -21.79 6.76
CA THR A 174 -10.27 -22.71 7.39
C THR A 174 -9.90 -24.19 7.17
N LEU A 175 -9.11 -24.51 6.14
CA LEU A 175 -8.62 -25.86 5.89
C LEU A 175 -7.44 -26.25 6.79
N MET A 176 -6.86 -25.29 7.53
CA MET A 176 -5.72 -25.53 8.43
C MET A 176 -6.22 -25.59 9.88
N PRO A 177 -6.26 -26.77 10.50
CA PRO A 177 -6.78 -26.90 11.86
C PRO A 177 -5.80 -26.39 12.93
N ASP A 178 -4.51 -26.45 12.65
CA ASP A 178 -3.42 -26.15 13.58
C ASP A 178 -2.78 -24.77 13.35
N THR A 179 -2.22 -24.24 14.42
CA THR A 179 -1.53 -22.92 14.39
C THR A 179 -0.32 -22.93 13.46
N GLU A 180 0.44 -24.02 13.40
CA GLU A 180 1.62 -24.09 12.54
C GLU A 180 1.25 -24.05 11.06
N GLY A 181 0.23 -24.82 10.66
CA GLY A 181 -0.29 -24.78 9.29
C GLY A 181 -0.78 -23.39 8.90
N LYS A 182 -1.49 -22.69 9.80
CA LYS A 182 -1.93 -21.32 9.58
C LYS A 182 -0.74 -20.36 9.39
N LEU A 183 0.31 -20.50 10.22
CA LEU A 183 1.52 -19.68 10.06
C LEU A 183 2.24 -19.95 8.74
N ILE A 184 2.32 -21.19 8.29
CA ILE A 184 2.94 -21.55 7.00
C ILE A 184 2.16 -20.90 5.85
N VAL A 185 0.83 -21.00 5.85
CA VAL A 185 -0.02 -20.39 4.83
C VAL A 185 0.15 -18.88 4.79
N LEU A 186 0.13 -18.20 5.95
CA LEU A 186 0.32 -16.76 6.02
C LEU A 186 1.69 -16.34 5.50
N ARG A 187 2.76 -17.09 5.82
CA ARG A 187 4.10 -16.86 5.29
C ARG A 187 4.12 -16.92 3.76
N ILE A 188 3.46 -17.94 3.18
CA ILE A 188 3.37 -18.08 1.72
C ILE A 188 2.66 -16.87 1.12
N PHE A 189 1.55 -16.42 1.70
CA PHE A 189 0.84 -15.23 1.22
C PHE A 189 1.74 -13.97 1.27
N PHE A 190 2.52 -13.78 2.34
CA PHE A 190 3.45 -12.65 2.43
C PHE A 190 4.62 -12.76 1.44
N TYR A 191 5.13 -13.95 1.17
CA TYR A 191 6.14 -14.14 0.13
C TYR A 191 5.59 -13.83 -1.26
N ILE A 192 4.36 -14.24 -1.55
CA ILE A 192 3.69 -13.87 -2.81
C ILE A 192 3.51 -12.35 -2.89
N ALA A 193 3.15 -11.67 -1.77
CA ALA A 193 3.10 -10.22 -1.72
C ALA A 193 4.46 -9.59 -2.05
N GLY A 194 5.55 -10.12 -1.52
CA GLY A 194 6.92 -9.71 -1.85
C GLY A 194 7.22 -9.82 -3.34
N VAL A 195 6.83 -10.93 -3.97
CA VAL A 195 6.96 -11.11 -5.43
C VAL A 195 6.08 -10.13 -6.20
N CYS A 196 4.83 -9.92 -5.77
CA CYS A 196 3.94 -8.93 -6.37
C CYS A 196 4.53 -7.52 -6.33
N MET A 197 5.11 -7.10 -5.21
CA MET A 197 5.76 -5.79 -5.07
C MET A 197 7.01 -5.66 -5.95
N LEU A 198 7.78 -6.75 -6.14
CA LEU A 198 8.91 -6.77 -7.08
C LEU A 198 8.43 -6.59 -8.52
N LEU A 199 7.41 -7.35 -8.92
CA LEU A 199 6.80 -7.24 -10.25
C LEU A 199 6.21 -5.84 -10.47
N GLN A 200 5.57 -5.27 -9.45
CA GLN A 200 5.07 -3.90 -9.48
C GLN A 200 6.18 -2.88 -9.74
N ALA A 201 7.33 -3.01 -9.08
CA ALA A 201 8.50 -2.16 -9.35
C ALA A 201 8.93 -2.25 -10.82
N LEU A 202 8.95 -3.45 -11.40
CA LEU A 202 9.27 -3.65 -12.82
C LEU A 202 8.23 -3.00 -13.75
N VAL A 203 6.95 -3.07 -13.40
CA VAL A 203 5.87 -2.40 -14.16
C VAL A 203 6.01 -0.88 -14.07
N LEU A 204 6.25 -0.32 -12.87
CA LEU A 204 6.48 1.11 -12.68
C LEU A 204 7.62 1.64 -13.55
N ARG A 205 8.69 0.87 -13.70
CA ARG A 205 9.82 1.23 -14.57
C ARG A 205 9.42 1.38 -16.05
N ARG A 206 8.38 0.66 -16.50
CA ARG A 206 7.90 0.69 -17.89
C ARG A 206 6.86 1.79 -18.15
N ILE A 207 6.30 2.41 -17.12
CA ILE A 207 5.37 3.53 -17.27
C ILE A 207 6.18 4.77 -17.67
N PRO A 208 5.88 5.42 -18.81
CA PRO A 208 6.54 6.66 -19.19
C PRO A 208 6.20 7.76 -18.17
N CYS A 209 7.21 8.48 -17.74
CA CYS A 209 7.06 9.60 -16.82
C CYS A 209 8.01 10.73 -17.27
N PRO A 210 7.50 11.91 -17.60
CA PRO A 210 8.33 13.03 -18.03
C PRO A 210 9.23 13.50 -16.88
N PRO A 211 10.41 14.03 -17.18
CA PRO A 211 11.24 14.66 -16.18
C PRO A 211 10.56 15.94 -15.66
N ARG A 212 10.66 16.19 -14.35
CA ARG A 212 10.18 17.41 -13.73
C ARG A 212 10.97 18.62 -14.25
N LYS A 213 10.28 19.72 -14.54
CA LYS A 213 10.91 20.96 -14.93
C LYS A 213 11.77 21.52 -13.79
N ALA A 214 12.88 22.18 -14.12
CA ALA A 214 13.79 22.73 -13.11
C ALA A 214 13.11 23.76 -12.18
N GLU A 215 12.13 24.49 -12.69
CA GLU A 215 11.31 25.47 -11.96
C GLU A 215 10.37 24.82 -10.92
N GLU A 216 9.94 23.57 -11.14
CA GLU A 216 9.13 22.80 -10.20
C GLU A 216 9.96 22.16 -9.07
N LYS A 217 11.28 22.18 -9.21
CA LYS A 217 12.20 21.82 -8.12
C LYS A 217 12.32 22.99 -7.15
N GLN A 218 11.19 23.44 -6.61
CA GLN A 218 11.25 24.37 -5.49
C GLN A 218 12.09 23.71 -4.40
N GLU A 219 13.16 24.39 -4.01
CA GLU A 219 13.94 24.06 -2.82
C GLU A 219 13.04 24.24 -1.58
N MET A 220 12.08 23.34 -1.41
CA MET A 220 11.39 23.22 -0.15
C MET A 220 12.40 22.70 0.88
N GLY A 221 13.21 23.61 1.39
CA GLY A 221 14.08 23.34 2.51
C GLY A 221 13.22 23.03 3.75
N LEU A 222 13.74 22.22 4.67
CA LEU A 222 13.14 21.97 5.98
C LEU A 222 12.70 23.25 6.71
N LYS A 223 13.32 24.39 6.38
CA LYS A 223 12.98 25.73 6.92
C LYS A 223 11.61 26.25 6.46
N MET A 224 11.09 25.81 5.31
CA MET A 224 9.76 26.22 4.81
C MET A 224 8.61 25.41 5.44
N PHE A 225 8.91 24.28 6.07
CA PHE A 225 7.87 23.42 6.68
C PHE A 225 7.10 24.13 7.81
N PRO A 226 7.74 24.82 8.78
CA PRO A 226 7.04 25.57 9.81
C PRO A 226 6.18 26.70 9.24
N GLU A 227 6.65 27.34 8.17
CA GLU A 227 5.96 28.43 7.50
C GLU A 227 4.72 27.96 6.76
N ALA A 228 4.84 26.87 6.01
CA ALA A 228 3.73 26.20 5.35
C ALA A 228 2.68 25.71 6.38
N LEU A 229 3.11 25.10 7.47
CA LEU A 229 2.22 24.66 8.55
C LEU A 229 1.49 25.86 9.20
N ASN A 230 2.18 26.97 9.44
CA ASN A 230 1.59 28.18 9.98
C ASN A 230 0.54 28.79 9.03
N GLN A 231 0.83 28.82 7.70
CA GLN A 231 -0.14 29.26 6.68
C GLN A 231 -1.38 28.37 6.66
N MET A 232 -1.19 27.04 6.73
CA MET A 232 -2.29 26.07 6.78
C MET A 232 -3.17 26.30 8.04
N VAL A 233 -2.57 26.45 9.21
CA VAL A 233 -3.28 26.69 10.48
C VAL A 233 -3.99 28.04 10.49
N ARG A 234 -3.48 29.07 9.85
CA ARG A 234 -4.13 30.38 9.75
C ARG A 234 -5.32 30.41 8.79
N SER A 235 -5.37 29.55 7.81
CA SER A 235 -6.47 29.47 6.84
C SER A 235 -7.74 28.89 7.47
N LYS A 236 -8.80 29.72 7.58
CA LYS A 236 -10.11 29.28 8.14
C LYS A 236 -10.72 28.08 7.39
N PRO A 237 -10.76 28.05 6.04
CA PRO A 237 -11.29 26.90 5.31
C PRO A 237 -10.49 25.61 5.59
N PHE A 238 -9.17 25.72 5.65
CA PHE A 238 -8.30 24.57 5.92
C PHE A 238 -8.53 24.01 7.34
N ARG A 239 -8.65 24.87 8.35
CA ARG A 239 -8.92 24.42 9.73
C ARG A 239 -10.24 23.66 9.82
N GLY A 240 -11.31 24.19 9.23
CA GLY A 240 -12.61 23.52 9.21
C GLY A 240 -12.54 22.13 8.56
N PHE A 241 -11.93 22.06 7.38
CA PHE A 241 -11.70 20.81 6.68
C PHE A 241 -10.84 19.83 7.50
N PHE A 242 -9.74 20.30 8.08
CA PHE A 242 -8.83 19.49 8.89
C PHE A 242 -9.52 18.90 10.13
N VAL A 243 -10.31 19.71 10.86
CA VAL A 243 -11.08 19.25 12.04
C VAL A 243 -12.11 18.19 11.62
N CYS A 244 -12.85 18.42 10.53
CA CYS A 244 -13.82 17.44 10.04
C CYS A 244 -13.16 16.11 9.65
N ILE A 245 -12.04 16.17 8.94
CA ILE A 245 -11.28 14.96 8.57
C ILE A 245 -10.70 14.26 9.79
N MET A 246 -10.15 15.00 10.74
CA MET A 246 -9.63 14.42 12.00
C MET A 246 -10.71 13.69 12.79
N LEU A 247 -11.89 14.29 12.93
CA LEU A 247 -13.04 13.67 13.60
C LEU A 247 -13.52 12.42 12.84
N PHE A 248 -13.59 12.49 11.52
CA PHE A 248 -13.95 11.35 10.68
C PHE A 248 -12.96 10.18 10.85
N TYR A 249 -11.66 10.45 10.74
CA TYR A 249 -10.66 9.40 10.92
C TYR A 249 -10.58 8.88 12.35
N LEU A 250 -10.78 9.73 13.35
CA LEU A 250 -10.85 9.31 14.75
C LEU A 250 -12.00 8.32 14.95
N SER A 251 -13.19 8.64 14.47
CA SER A 251 -14.37 7.76 14.55
C SER A 251 -14.16 6.46 13.77
N TRP A 252 -13.56 6.53 12.56
CA TRP A 252 -13.30 5.39 11.72
C TRP A 252 -12.26 4.42 12.31
N HIS A 253 -11.20 4.93 12.93
CA HIS A 253 -10.12 4.09 13.46
C HIS A 253 -10.38 3.53 14.88
N LEU A 254 -11.24 4.17 15.67
CA LEU A 254 -11.62 3.64 16.99
C LEU A 254 -12.31 2.27 16.90
N ASP A 255 -13.01 2.01 15.81
CA ASP A 255 -13.86 0.82 15.67
C ASP A 255 -13.08 -0.42 15.22
N TRP A 256 -12.08 -0.29 14.34
CA TRP A 256 -11.44 -1.42 13.66
C TRP A 256 -10.69 -2.41 14.57
N SER A 257 -9.95 -1.92 15.55
CA SER A 257 -9.18 -2.79 16.46
C SER A 257 -10.08 -3.46 17.49
N LEU A 258 -11.12 -2.75 17.94
CA LEU A 258 -12.09 -3.26 18.90
C LEU A 258 -12.99 -4.33 18.29
N TRP A 259 -13.36 -4.20 17.02
CA TRP A 259 -14.17 -5.17 16.28
C TRP A 259 -13.52 -6.55 16.28
N TYR A 260 -12.26 -6.64 15.89
CA TYR A 260 -11.55 -7.93 15.84
C TYR A 260 -11.51 -8.63 17.21
N ILE A 261 -11.24 -7.86 18.29
CA ILE A 261 -11.21 -8.42 19.65
C ILE A 261 -12.61 -8.85 20.09
N ALA A 262 -13.63 -8.05 19.77
CA ALA A 262 -15.03 -8.38 20.10
C ALA A 262 -15.51 -9.63 19.34
N GLU A 263 -15.21 -9.74 18.05
CA GLU A 263 -15.55 -10.92 17.25
C GLU A 263 -14.88 -12.19 17.78
N THR A 264 -13.58 -12.15 18.04
CA THR A 264 -12.84 -13.32 18.53
C THR A 264 -13.27 -13.79 19.92
N LYS A 265 -13.80 -12.88 20.77
CA LYS A 265 -14.28 -13.22 22.12
C LYS A 265 -15.75 -13.68 22.17
N ASN A 266 -16.57 -13.25 21.21
CA ASN A 266 -18.01 -13.49 21.23
C ASN A 266 -18.48 -14.55 20.20
N MET A 267 -17.64 -14.93 19.23
CA MET A 267 -17.99 -16.04 18.33
C MET A 267 -17.66 -17.38 19.00
N PRO A 268 -18.63 -18.29 19.11
CA PRO A 268 -18.34 -19.66 19.52
C PRO A 268 -17.41 -20.30 18.50
N ALA A 269 -16.43 -21.06 18.99
CA ALA A 269 -15.45 -21.78 18.19
C ALA A 269 -16.11 -22.82 17.28
#